data_561b0cbe2cb1ffcd155181772aff6940
#
_entry.id   561b0cbe2cb1ffcd155181772aff6940
#
_cell.length_a   1.000
_cell.length_b   1.000
_cell.length_c   1.000
_cell.angle_alpha   90.00
_cell.angle_beta   90.00
_cell.angle_gamma   90.00
#
_symmetry.space_group_name_H-M   'P 1'
#
loop_
_entity.id
_entity.type
_entity.pdbx_description
1 polymer ?
#
loop_
_entity_poly.entity_id
_entity_poly.type
_entity_poly.pdbx_seq_one_letter_code
_entity_poly.pdbx_strand_id
1 'polypeptide(L)'
;AYNLLPYLTPLENVLAAMEITSNPIKNKKERARELLTRMGITEDQMKRNINKLSGGEQQRVAIARAISTNAEVILADEPTGNLDVDTAAGIVKIFKELAHEDKKCVIAVTHSEAFAAEADVVVRLEKKKLQD
;
A
#
# COMPACT_ATOMS: atom_id res chain seq x y z
N ALA A 1 10.41 9.15 2.36
CA ALA A 1 10.27 7.72 2.25
C ALA A 1 9.03 7.35 1.45
N TYR A 2 8.89 6.11 1.06
CA TYR A 2 7.78 5.57 0.25
C TYR A 2 7.67 6.18 -1.15
N ASN A 3 8.63 6.96 -1.58
CA ASN A 3 8.70 7.57 -2.91
C ASN A 3 7.46 8.40 -3.29
N LEU A 4 6.80 8.97 -2.29
CA LEU A 4 5.69 9.90 -2.52
C LEU A 4 6.23 11.25 -3.00
N LEU A 5 5.45 11.92 -3.84
CA LEU A 5 5.81 13.24 -4.34
C LEU A 5 5.56 14.27 -3.23
N PRO A 6 6.62 14.91 -2.69
CA PRO A 6 6.52 15.67 -1.44
C PRO A 6 5.74 16.97 -1.53
N TYR A 7 5.56 17.49 -2.75
CA TYR A 7 4.85 18.75 -2.95
C TYR A 7 3.37 18.55 -3.29
N LEU A 8 2.94 17.31 -3.40
CA LEU A 8 1.55 16.96 -3.73
C LEU A 8 0.79 16.50 -2.51
N THR A 9 -0.53 16.58 -2.58
CA THR A 9 -1.43 16.01 -1.58
C THR A 9 -1.51 14.49 -1.75
N PRO A 10 -2.06 13.75 -0.77
CA PRO A 10 -2.36 12.34 -0.96
C PRO A 10 -3.21 12.06 -2.20
N LEU A 11 -4.25 12.84 -2.42
CA LEU A 11 -5.10 12.67 -3.60
C LEU A 11 -4.32 12.85 -4.89
N GLU A 12 -3.49 13.89 -4.98
CA GLU A 12 -2.66 14.14 -6.16
C GLU A 12 -1.61 13.07 -6.38
N ASN A 13 -1.04 12.51 -5.30
CA ASN A 13 -0.09 11.40 -5.41
C ASN A 13 -0.73 10.17 -6.06
N VAL A 14 -1.95 9.83 -5.66
CA VAL A 14 -2.68 8.70 -6.23
C VAL A 14 -3.08 8.98 -7.67
N LEU A 15 -3.61 10.18 -7.95
CA LEU A 15 -4.01 10.57 -9.31
C LEU A 15 -2.83 10.56 -10.28
N ALA A 16 -1.65 11.02 -9.84
CA ALA A 16 -0.46 11.01 -10.69
C ALA A 16 -0.10 9.59 -11.13
N ALA A 17 -0.19 8.61 -10.23
CA ALA A 17 0.07 7.21 -10.57
C ALA A 17 -0.95 6.68 -11.59
N MET A 18 -2.21 7.05 -11.43
CA MET A 18 -3.27 6.64 -12.37
C MET A 18 -3.06 7.23 -13.76
N GLU A 19 -2.53 8.45 -13.85
CA GLU A 19 -2.28 9.11 -15.13
C GLU A 19 -1.17 8.44 -15.93
N ILE A 20 -0.16 7.90 -15.26
CA ILE A 20 0.98 7.28 -15.95
C ILE A 20 0.77 5.80 -16.26
N THR A 21 -0.28 5.19 -15.76
CA THR A 21 -0.57 3.78 -16.07
C THR A 21 -1.17 3.66 -17.45
N SER A 22 -0.84 2.57 -18.15
CA SER A 22 -1.41 2.25 -19.45
C SER A 22 -2.82 1.66 -19.35
N ASN A 23 -3.23 1.24 -18.16
CA ASN A 23 -4.56 0.65 -17.95
C ASN A 23 -5.61 1.76 -17.84
N PRO A 24 -6.69 1.71 -18.66
CA PRO A 24 -7.76 2.70 -18.56
C PRO A 24 -8.43 2.63 -17.18
N ILE A 25 -8.58 3.78 -16.54
CA ILE A 25 -9.24 3.88 -15.25
C ILE A 25 -10.36 4.90 -15.40
N LYS A 26 -11.60 4.47 -15.13
CA LYS A 26 -12.77 5.37 -15.15
C LYS A 26 -12.91 6.06 -13.81
N ASN A 27 -13.38 7.31 -13.84
CA ASN A 27 -13.67 8.08 -12.63
C ASN A 27 -12.47 8.11 -11.66
N LYS A 28 -11.32 8.49 -12.17
CA LYS A 28 -10.06 8.45 -11.43
C LYS A 28 -10.12 9.14 -10.07
N LYS A 29 -10.71 10.32 -10.02
CA LYS A 29 -10.78 11.08 -8.77
C LYS A 29 -11.62 10.37 -7.71
N GLU A 30 -12.77 9.83 -8.09
CA GLU A 30 -13.63 9.06 -7.19
C GLU A 30 -12.93 7.79 -6.72
N ARG A 31 -12.26 7.10 -7.63
CA ARG A 31 -11.53 5.89 -7.30
C ARG A 31 -10.38 6.17 -6.33
N ALA A 32 -9.65 7.26 -6.56
CA ALA A 32 -8.57 7.66 -5.68
C ALA A 32 -9.08 7.98 -4.27
N ARG A 33 -10.18 8.71 -4.18
CA ARG A 33 -10.80 9.05 -2.88
C ARG A 33 -11.29 7.81 -2.16
N GLU A 34 -11.94 6.90 -2.86
CA GLU A 34 -12.41 5.64 -2.29
C GLU A 34 -11.26 4.82 -1.70
N LEU A 35 -10.16 4.67 -2.44
CA LEU A 35 -9.00 3.93 -1.97
C LEU A 35 -8.35 4.59 -0.75
N LEU A 36 -8.20 5.90 -0.78
CA LEU A 36 -7.65 6.63 0.36
C LEU A 36 -8.55 6.50 1.59
N THR A 37 -9.86 6.56 1.41
CA THR A 37 -10.83 6.37 2.50
C THR A 37 -10.70 4.96 3.09
N ARG A 38 -10.57 3.94 2.26
CA ARG A 38 -10.35 2.56 2.72
C ARG A 38 -9.06 2.45 3.55
N MET A 39 -8.07 3.25 3.24
CA MET A 39 -6.81 3.30 3.98
C MET A 39 -6.87 4.17 5.24
N GLY A 40 -8.04 4.70 5.57
CA GLY A 40 -8.21 5.52 6.75
C GLY A 40 -7.73 6.96 6.61
N ILE A 41 -7.52 7.42 5.39
CA ILE A 41 -7.16 8.82 5.11
C ILE A 41 -8.45 9.62 5.01
N THR A 42 -8.59 10.66 5.85
CA THR A 42 -9.78 11.50 5.87
C THR A 42 -9.81 12.46 4.68
N GLU A 43 -10.99 13.00 4.37
CA GLU A 43 -11.14 14.01 3.32
C GLU A 43 -10.23 15.22 3.56
N ASP A 44 -10.11 15.64 4.81
CA ASP A 44 -9.24 16.76 5.18
C ASP A 44 -7.76 16.41 4.92
N GLN A 45 -7.34 15.21 5.28
CA GLN A 45 -5.98 14.74 5.06
C GLN A 45 -5.65 14.60 3.56
N MET A 46 -6.64 14.25 2.74
CA MET A 46 -6.45 14.13 1.29
C MET A 46 -6.03 15.45 0.63
N LYS A 47 -6.36 16.56 1.26
CA LYS A 47 -6.10 17.91 0.75
C LYS A 47 -4.85 18.55 1.33
N ARG A 48 -4.24 17.92 2.35
CA ARG A 48 -3.02 18.44 2.97
C ARG A 48 -1.80 18.00 2.19
N ASN A 49 -0.73 18.79 2.33
CA ASN A 49 0.56 18.38 1.79
C ASN A 49 0.99 17.06 2.45
N ILE A 50 1.54 16.14 1.67
CA ILE A 50 1.93 14.81 2.14
C ILE A 50 2.88 14.87 3.34
N ASN A 51 3.71 15.91 3.43
CA ASN A 51 4.65 16.08 4.53
C ASN A 51 3.97 16.38 5.87
N LYS A 52 2.69 16.75 5.85
CA LYS A 52 1.90 17.00 7.07
C LYS A 52 1.31 15.73 7.66
N LEU A 53 1.43 14.61 6.96
CA LEU A 53 0.94 13.33 7.44
C LEU A 53 2.03 12.59 8.22
N SER A 54 1.60 11.72 9.15
CA SER A 54 2.50 10.84 9.87
C SER A 54 3.15 9.82 8.93
N GLY A 55 4.23 9.17 9.38
CA GLY A 55 4.88 8.12 8.61
C GLY A 55 3.92 6.98 8.25
N GLY A 56 3.08 6.55 9.20
CA GLY A 56 2.08 5.51 8.96
C GLY A 56 1.02 5.95 7.97
N GLU A 57 0.57 7.19 8.05
CA GLU A 57 -0.39 7.75 7.10
C GLU A 57 0.22 7.83 5.69
N GLN A 58 1.47 8.27 5.58
CA GLN A 58 2.17 8.29 4.31
C GLN A 58 2.30 6.89 3.71
N GLN A 59 2.59 5.89 4.54
CA GLN A 59 2.68 4.50 4.10
C GLN A 59 1.34 4.02 3.53
N ARG A 60 0.23 4.37 4.18
CA ARG A 60 -1.10 4.00 3.71
C ARG A 60 -1.44 4.70 2.38
N VAL A 61 -1.02 5.94 2.20
CA VAL A 61 -1.15 6.63 0.92
C VAL A 61 -0.36 5.89 -0.17
N ALA A 62 0.85 5.45 0.13
CA ALA A 62 1.67 4.70 -0.81
C ALA A 62 1.01 3.38 -1.22
N ILE A 63 0.36 2.69 -0.29
CA ILE A 63 -0.40 1.47 -0.57
C ILE A 63 -1.60 1.78 -1.47
N ALA A 64 -2.36 2.82 -1.16
CA ALA A 64 -3.47 3.26 -2.00
C ALA A 64 -3.02 3.55 -3.42
N ARG A 65 -1.88 4.22 -3.57
CA ARG A 65 -1.28 4.52 -4.86
C ARG A 65 -0.94 3.25 -5.63
N ALA A 66 -0.34 2.27 -4.97
CA ALA A 66 0.02 1.00 -5.62
C ALA A 66 -1.22 0.24 -6.10
N ILE A 67 -2.30 0.25 -5.32
CA ILE A 67 -3.56 -0.40 -5.67
C ILE A 67 -4.26 0.34 -6.81
N SER A 68 -4.13 1.66 -6.86
CA SER A 68 -4.88 2.52 -7.78
C SER A 68 -4.59 2.26 -9.26
N THR A 69 -3.43 1.74 -9.57
CA THR A 69 -3.02 1.47 -10.95
C THR A 69 -3.67 0.22 -11.54
N ASN A 70 -4.45 -0.49 -10.74
CA ASN A 70 -5.15 -1.72 -11.13
C ASN A 70 -4.19 -2.81 -11.64
N ALA A 71 -2.97 -2.82 -11.14
CA ALA A 71 -1.97 -3.83 -11.48
C ALA A 71 -2.40 -5.20 -10.96
N GLU A 72 -2.03 -6.25 -11.68
CA GLU A 72 -2.32 -7.63 -11.27
C GLU A 72 -1.39 -8.11 -10.15
N VAL A 73 -0.19 -7.54 -10.07
CA VAL A 73 0.80 -7.87 -9.05
C VAL A 73 1.06 -6.64 -8.20
N ILE A 74 0.96 -6.80 -6.90
CA ILE A 74 1.21 -5.75 -5.93
C ILE A 74 2.40 -6.15 -5.07
N LEU A 75 3.41 -5.29 -5.05
CA LEU A 75 4.60 -5.49 -4.25
C LEU A 75 4.56 -4.57 -3.04
N ALA A 76 4.80 -5.13 -1.87
CA ALA A 76 4.81 -4.37 -0.62
C ALA A 76 6.06 -4.71 0.18
N ASP A 77 6.78 -3.69 0.62
CA ASP A 77 7.98 -3.84 1.43
C ASP A 77 7.68 -3.34 2.85
N GLU A 78 7.72 -4.27 3.80
CA GLU A 78 7.41 -4.00 5.22
C GLU A 78 6.12 -3.20 5.39
N PRO A 79 4.97 -3.69 4.83
CA PRO A 79 3.75 -2.88 4.76
C PRO A 79 3.14 -2.53 6.12
N THR A 80 3.47 -3.26 7.17
CA THR A 80 2.98 -3.00 8.52
C THR A 80 4.06 -2.49 9.48
N GLY A 81 5.25 -2.21 8.96
CA GLY A 81 6.35 -1.67 9.77
C GLY A 81 5.98 -0.35 10.42
N ASN A 82 6.28 -0.21 11.71
CA ASN A 82 6.01 1.00 12.49
C ASN A 82 4.53 1.36 12.66
N LEU A 83 3.63 0.43 12.37
CA LEU A 83 2.19 0.64 12.59
C LEU A 83 1.77 0.00 13.92
N ASP A 84 0.76 0.60 14.55
CA ASP A 84 0.11 -0.02 15.69
C ASP A 84 -0.64 -1.28 15.27
N VAL A 85 -1.01 -2.11 16.23
CA VAL A 85 -1.63 -3.42 15.98
C VAL A 85 -2.92 -3.29 15.18
N ASP A 86 -3.77 -2.34 15.53
CA ASP A 86 -5.07 -2.17 14.86
C ASP A 86 -4.92 -1.71 13.42
N THR A 87 -4.03 -0.75 13.19
CA THR A 87 -3.75 -0.25 11.83
C THR A 87 -3.13 -1.36 10.98
N ALA A 88 -2.19 -2.11 11.55
CA ALA A 88 -1.55 -3.23 10.85
C ALA A 88 -2.59 -4.29 10.46
N ALA A 89 -3.53 -4.61 11.36
CA ALA A 89 -4.60 -5.58 11.07
C ALA A 89 -5.48 -5.10 9.92
N GLY A 90 -5.76 -3.79 9.85
CA GLY A 90 -6.53 -3.20 8.75
C GLY A 90 -5.82 -3.34 7.42
N ILE A 91 -4.50 -3.13 7.39
CA ILE A 91 -3.68 -3.29 6.19
C ILE A 91 -3.67 -4.76 5.73
N VAL A 92 -3.50 -5.70 6.66
CA VAL A 92 -3.54 -7.14 6.37
C VAL A 92 -4.87 -7.51 5.72
N LYS A 93 -5.98 -7.01 6.28
CA LYS A 93 -7.32 -7.27 5.75
C LYS A 93 -7.44 -6.81 4.30
N ILE A 94 -6.94 -5.62 4.00
CA ILE A 94 -6.97 -5.07 2.64
C ILE A 94 -6.16 -5.95 1.68
N PHE A 95 -4.98 -6.40 2.07
CA PHE A 95 -4.18 -7.28 1.23
C PHE A 95 -4.87 -8.63 1.01
N LYS A 96 -5.53 -9.18 2.01
CA LYS A 96 -6.32 -10.41 1.85
C LYS A 96 -7.48 -10.22 0.87
N GLU A 97 -8.20 -9.12 0.96
CA GLU A 97 -9.27 -8.81 0.02
C GLU A 97 -8.75 -8.69 -1.41
N LEU A 98 -7.61 -8.02 -1.59
CA LEU A 98 -6.99 -7.91 -2.92
C LEU A 98 -6.62 -9.27 -3.49
N ALA A 99 -6.04 -10.14 -2.68
CA ALA A 99 -5.59 -11.45 -3.13
C ALA A 99 -6.77 -12.39 -3.39
N HIS A 100 -7.74 -12.47 -2.49
CA HIS A 100 -8.79 -13.47 -2.53
C HIS A 100 -10.03 -13.01 -3.28
N GLU A 101 -10.44 -11.76 -3.13
CA GLU A 101 -11.64 -11.24 -3.79
C GLU A 101 -11.32 -10.65 -5.16
N ASP A 102 -10.29 -9.84 -5.25
CA ASP A 102 -9.92 -9.14 -6.49
C ASP A 102 -8.94 -9.92 -7.35
N LYS A 103 -8.53 -11.11 -6.90
CA LYS A 103 -7.63 -12.02 -7.64
C LYS A 103 -6.29 -11.38 -8.00
N LYS A 104 -5.78 -10.49 -7.16
CA LYS A 104 -4.46 -9.91 -7.33
C LYS A 104 -3.39 -10.82 -6.73
N CYS A 105 -2.19 -10.76 -7.27
CA CYS A 105 -1.03 -11.41 -6.66
C CYS A 105 -0.34 -10.41 -5.75
N VAL A 106 -0.42 -10.62 -4.43
CA VAL A 106 0.22 -9.74 -3.45
C VAL A 106 1.50 -10.41 -2.97
N ILE A 107 2.63 -9.75 -3.18
CA ILE A 107 3.93 -10.21 -2.72
C ILE A 107 4.44 -9.20 -1.70
N ALA A 108 4.63 -9.64 -0.46
CA ALA A 108 5.11 -8.79 0.60
C ALA A 108 6.43 -9.30 1.16
N VAL A 109 7.35 -8.37 1.42
CA VAL A 109 8.58 -8.67 2.13
C VAL A 109 8.43 -8.13 3.55
N THR A 110 8.64 -8.97 4.56
CA THR A 110 8.43 -8.57 5.93
C THR A 110 9.31 -9.35 6.91
N HIS A 111 9.69 -8.72 8.00
CA HIS A 111 10.29 -9.35 9.17
C HIS A 111 9.23 -9.69 10.23
N SER A 112 7.97 -9.30 10.01
CA SER A 112 6.89 -9.53 10.96
C SER A 112 6.36 -10.95 10.85
N GLU A 113 6.52 -11.74 11.91
CA GLU A 113 5.95 -13.08 11.98
C GLU A 113 4.43 -13.05 12.00
N ALA A 114 3.85 -12.02 12.61
CA ALA A 114 2.40 -11.83 12.64
C ALA A 114 1.84 -11.58 11.23
N PHE A 115 2.51 -10.77 10.44
CA PHE A 115 2.14 -10.54 9.05
C PHE A 115 2.28 -11.81 8.22
N ALA A 116 3.41 -12.51 8.36
CA ALA A 116 3.69 -13.73 7.63
C ALA A 116 2.66 -14.83 7.93
N ALA A 117 2.17 -14.91 9.16
CA ALA A 117 1.15 -15.89 9.55
C ALA A 117 -0.17 -15.73 8.79
N GLU A 118 -0.45 -14.56 8.24
CA GLU A 118 -1.67 -14.27 7.49
C GLU A 118 -1.55 -14.57 5.99
N ALA A 119 -0.35 -14.93 5.51
CA ALA A 119 -0.10 -15.20 4.10
C ALA A 119 -0.54 -16.60 3.70
N ASP A 120 -0.93 -16.76 2.45
CA ASP A 120 -1.25 -18.08 1.89
C ASP A 120 0.00 -18.92 1.71
N VAL A 121 1.12 -18.29 1.32
CA VAL A 121 2.41 -18.95 1.12
C VAL A 121 3.50 -18.10 1.74
N VAL A 122 4.38 -18.71 2.51
CA VAL A 122 5.52 -18.06 3.13
C VAL A 122 6.80 -18.65 2.59
N VAL A 123 7.68 -17.79 2.08
CA VAL A 123 9.02 -18.17 1.64
C VAL A 123 10.02 -17.48 2.57
N ARG A 124 10.83 -18.26 3.27
CA ARG A 124 11.87 -17.71 4.13
C ARG A 124 13.17 -17.59 3.37
N LEU A 125 13.73 -16.39 3.42
CA LEU A 125 15.05 -16.14 2.81
C LEU A 125 16.09 -16.34 3.90
N GLU A 126 16.97 -17.31 3.68
CA GLU A 126 18.08 -17.56 4.58
C GLU A 126 19.38 -17.04 3.96
N LYS A 127 20.16 -16.39 4.82
CA LYS A 127 21.48 -15.95 4.39
C LYS A 127 22.37 -17.18 4.20
N LYS A 128 22.74 -17.43 2.95
CA LYS A 128 23.63 -18.56 2.63
C LYS A 128 25.01 -18.24 3.19
N LYS A 129 25.47 -19.07 4.13
CA LYS A 129 26.84 -18.94 4.63
C LYS A 129 27.81 -19.35 3.53
N LEU A 130 28.78 -18.48 3.26
CA LEU A 130 29.89 -18.83 2.41
C LEU A 130 30.69 -19.93 3.14
N GLN A 131 30.74 -21.10 2.51
CA GLN A 131 31.61 -22.15 2.99
C GLN A 131 32.96 -21.96 2.34
N ASP A 132 33.98 -21.88 3.18
CA ASP A 132 35.34 -21.83 2.70
C ASP A 132 35.79 -23.19 2.18
#